data_2493d61fa001daca78a4e5d7783f562e
#
_entry.id   2493d61fa001daca78a4e5d7783f562e
#
_cell.length_a   1.000
_cell.length_b   1.000
_cell.length_c   1.000
_cell.angle_alpha   90.00
_cell.angle_beta   90.00
_cell.angle_gamma   90.00
#
_symmetry.space_group_name_H-M   'P 1'
#
loop_
_entity.id
_entity.type
_entity.pdbx_description
1 polymer ?
#
loop_
_entity_poly.entity_id
_entity_poly.type
_entity_poly.pdbx_seq_one_letter_code
_entity_poly.pdbx_strand_id
1 'polypeptide(L)'
;MALLEGIKVIDFSKWLPGQYCGMLLGDYGADVVKIEDLQGDATRRFWPEKTKGMSYWHLMLNRNKRGVALNLKKDGGRDLLLKLLQEADVFLEGFRPGYLARYGLDYASVHKINPRLVYCSITGFGQESHKPAHDLNVVGLAGLNNLDDVGKACVSEVQVSAVGSGLNALSAISMALLARERTGKGQWLDVNLYATALSMQVTGISALWGCRETGEKPFGRIAHYYNIYRTADGRYLTVGTIEPKFWQRFCDLIECPELEKRQYDFAHEEELQQLVAAKIAAKTQQQWLDLIGGAEFCVTPVCSLEEALDSELTAQEHILQEADSDLGKLQYIGGPVKFSEDASTIRMRAPKLGEHTLDILQELGYNDNEISALHEEGAI
;
A
#
# COMPACT_ATOMS: atom_id res chain seq x y z
N MET A 1 -13.66 0.03 22.04
CA MET A 1 -12.36 -0.65 22.10
C MET A 1 -11.82 -0.70 20.69
N ALA A 2 -10.61 -0.25 20.44
CA ALA A 2 -10.07 -0.29 19.08
C ALA A 2 -9.79 -1.76 18.66
N LEU A 3 -9.90 -2.04 17.35
CA LEU A 3 -9.80 -3.43 16.83
C LEU A 3 -8.52 -4.17 17.23
N LEU A 4 -7.40 -3.45 17.33
CA LEU A 4 -6.08 -4.00 17.70
C LEU A 4 -5.59 -3.44 19.05
N GLU A 5 -6.50 -2.97 19.91
CA GLU A 5 -6.14 -2.50 21.24
C GLU A 5 -5.44 -3.61 22.04
N GLY A 6 -4.31 -3.27 22.67
CA GLY A 6 -3.47 -4.22 23.42
C GLY A 6 -2.46 -5.00 22.57
N ILE A 7 -2.48 -4.87 21.23
CA ILE A 7 -1.45 -5.46 20.35
C ILE A 7 -0.25 -4.54 20.28
N LYS A 8 0.93 -5.06 20.67
CA LYS A 8 2.23 -4.38 20.62
C LYS A 8 2.98 -4.74 19.33
N VAL A 9 3.31 -3.75 18.53
CA VAL A 9 4.01 -3.92 17.24
C VAL A 9 5.36 -3.21 17.28
N ILE A 10 6.43 -3.93 17.01
CA ILE A 10 7.74 -3.36 16.77
C ILE A 10 7.94 -3.25 15.26
N ASP A 11 7.93 -2.03 14.74
CA ASP A 11 8.08 -1.72 13.31
C ASP A 11 9.52 -1.27 13.02
N PHE A 12 10.35 -2.19 12.56
CA PHE A 12 11.70 -1.92 12.08
C PHE A 12 11.78 -1.96 10.56
N SER A 13 10.67 -1.70 9.91
CA SER A 13 10.61 -1.64 8.46
C SER A 13 11.18 -0.32 7.92
N LYS A 14 11.61 -0.38 6.67
CA LYS A 14 12.05 0.77 5.87
C LYS A 14 11.18 0.86 4.62
N TRP A 15 11.09 2.07 4.07
CA TRP A 15 10.35 2.35 2.85
C TRP A 15 8.82 2.10 2.97
N LEU A 16 8.13 2.18 1.83
CA LEU A 16 6.67 2.18 1.76
C LEU A 16 6.00 0.92 2.31
N PRO A 17 6.34 -0.32 1.91
CA PRO A 17 5.46 -1.46 2.19
C PRO A 17 5.30 -1.75 3.69
N GLY A 18 6.40 -1.76 4.43
CA GLY A 18 6.35 -2.00 5.87
C GLY A 18 5.81 -0.81 6.64
N GLN A 19 6.23 0.42 6.29
CA GLN A 19 5.70 1.62 6.94
C GLN A 19 4.19 1.75 6.74
N TYR A 20 3.67 1.40 5.56
CA TYR A 20 2.24 1.39 5.28
C TYR A 20 1.49 0.34 6.09
N CYS A 21 2.04 -0.87 6.20
CA CYS A 21 1.49 -1.91 7.08
C CYS A 21 1.44 -1.44 8.54
N GLY A 22 2.58 -0.93 9.08
CA GLY A 22 2.67 -0.41 10.44
C GLY A 22 1.75 0.78 10.71
N MET A 23 1.54 1.65 9.72
CA MET A 23 0.56 2.74 9.78
C MET A 23 -0.86 2.21 9.96
N LEU A 24 -1.26 1.24 9.13
CA LEU A 24 -2.61 0.66 9.23
C LEU A 24 -2.82 -0.08 10.56
N LEU A 25 -1.82 -0.83 11.05
CA LEU A 25 -1.88 -1.44 12.38
C LEU A 25 -2.10 -0.38 13.47
N GLY A 26 -1.39 0.74 13.39
CA GLY A 26 -1.55 1.88 14.29
C GLY A 26 -2.93 2.53 14.17
N ASP A 27 -3.43 2.75 12.96
CA ASP A 27 -4.75 3.35 12.73
C ASP A 27 -5.89 2.49 13.29
N TYR A 28 -5.73 1.16 13.29
CA TYR A 28 -6.67 0.22 13.91
C TYR A 28 -6.44 -0.04 15.40
N GLY A 29 -5.55 0.71 16.04
CA GLY A 29 -5.45 0.74 17.50
C GLY A 29 -4.27 0.01 18.12
N ALA A 30 -3.40 -0.63 17.33
CA ALA A 30 -2.19 -1.23 17.87
C ALA A 30 -1.24 -0.17 18.45
N ASP A 31 -0.46 -0.54 19.47
CA ASP A 31 0.68 0.24 19.95
C ASP A 31 1.90 -0.06 19.10
N VAL A 32 2.22 0.84 18.18
CA VAL A 32 3.30 0.65 17.20
C VAL A 32 4.52 1.46 17.61
N VAL A 33 5.62 0.77 17.87
CA VAL A 33 6.93 1.38 18.12
C VAL A 33 7.77 1.26 16.85
N LYS A 34 8.02 2.42 16.20
CA LYS A 34 8.91 2.50 15.05
C LYS A 34 10.36 2.58 15.51
N ILE A 35 11.14 1.61 15.07
CA ILE A 35 12.58 1.58 15.29
C ILE A 35 13.32 2.20 14.11
N GLU A 36 14.26 3.08 14.39
CA GLU A 36 15.13 3.71 13.38
C GLU A 36 16.59 3.67 13.85
N ASP A 37 17.52 3.76 12.89
CA ASP A 37 18.90 4.05 13.24
C ASP A 37 19.06 5.53 13.64
N LEU A 38 20.20 5.90 14.25
CA LEU A 38 20.44 7.27 14.76
C LEU A 38 20.44 8.35 13.67
N GLN A 39 20.42 7.98 12.39
CA GLN A 39 20.31 8.92 11.27
C GLN A 39 18.87 9.04 10.74
N GLY A 40 17.99 8.14 11.16
CA GLY A 40 16.61 8.07 10.74
C GLY A 40 16.40 7.43 9.36
N ASP A 41 15.16 7.08 9.08
CA ASP A 41 14.74 6.52 7.79
C ASP A 41 14.92 7.54 6.65
N ALA A 42 15.28 7.05 5.45
CA ALA A 42 15.47 7.89 4.27
C ALA A 42 14.20 8.67 3.89
N THR A 43 13.02 8.11 4.17
CA THR A 43 11.73 8.75 3.88
C THR A 43 11.52 10.06 4.63
N ARG A 44 12.24 10.27 5.74
CA ARG A 44 12.19 11.54 6.49
C ARG A 44 12.63 12.75 5.67
N ARG A 45 13.46 12.54 4.65
CA ARG A 45 14.09 13.58 3.82
C ARG A 45 13.54 13.62 2.39
N PHE A 46 12.46 12.92 2.10
CA PHE A 46 11.81 13.03 0.79
C PHE A 46 11.11 14.37 0.65
N TRP A 47 11.39 15.00 -0.49
CA TRP A 47 10.73 16.28 -0.80
C TRP A 47 9.25 16.04 -1.19
N PRO A 48 8.33 16.93 -0.74
CA PRO A 48 8.59 18.10 0.12
C PRO A 48 8.64 17.75 1.61
N GLU A 49 9.45 18.51 2.37
CA GLU A 49 9.48 18.45 3.83
C GLU A 49 8.56 19.52 4.44
N LYS A 50 7.79 19.17 5.45
CA LYS A 50 7.04 20.13 6.29
C LYS A 50 8.00 20.94 7.17
N THR A 51 8.95 20.22 7.79
CA THR A 51 10.09 20.75 8.52
C THR A 51 11.28 19.79 8.33
N LYS A 52 12.51 20.22 8.69
CA LYS A 52 13.70 19.39 8.55
C LYS A 52 13.54 18.01 9.20
N GLY A 53 13.68 16.96 8.41
CA GLY A 53 13.52 15.56 8.84
C GLY A 53 12.08 15.09 9.05
N MET A 54 11.10 15.86 8.60
CA MET A 54 9.67 15.54 8.68
C MET A 54 9.02 15.79 7.31
N SER A 55 9.31 14.91 6.35
CA SER A 55 8.69 14.97 5.03
C SER A 55 7.19 14.65 5.12
N TYR A 56 6.40 15.10 4.13
CA TYR A 56 5.00 14.73 4.04
C TYR A 56 4.82 13.22 3.88
N TRP A 57 5.75 12.54 3.23
CA TRP A 57 5.73 11.09 3.13
C TRP A 57 5.92 10.40 4.49
N HIS A 58 6.90 10.86 5.28
CA HIS A 58 7.09 10.36 6.64
C HIS A 58 5.88 10.65 7.53
N LEU A 59 5.32 11.85 7.46
CA LEU A 59 4.13 12.25 8.21
C LEU A 59 2.93 11.36 7.88
N MET A 60 2.70 11.05 6.60
CA MET A 60 1.61 10.19 6.17
C MET A 60 1.76 8.75 6.67
N LEU A 61 2.95 8.14 6.48
CA LEU A 61 3.17 6.71 6.69
C LEU A 61 3.49 6.31 8.14
N ASN A 62 3.84 7.28 8.99
CA ASN A 62 4.28 6.96 10.35
C ASN A 62 3.42 7.60 11.45
N ARG A 63 2.22 8.10 11.10
CA ARG A 63 1.22 8.49 12.10
C ARG A 63 0.86 7.31 13.00
N ASN A 64 0.40 7.61 14.20
CA ASN A 64 0.02 6.62 15.21
C ASN A 64 1.17 5.69 15.65
N LYS A 65 2.45 6.10 15.44
CA LYS A 65 3.62 5.35 15.89
C LYS A 65 4.42 6.14 16.92
N ARG A 66 4.95 5.47 17.92
CA ARG A 66 5.97 5.98 18.82
C ARG A 66 7.35 5.73 18.22
N GLY A 67 8.28 6.67 18.27
CA GLY A 67 9.59 6.57 17.62
C GLY A 67 10.71 6.30 18.59
N VAL A 68 11.52 5.27 18.33
CA VAL A 68 12.77 4.93 19.03
C VAL A 68 13.94 4.99 18.06
N ALA A 69 15.00 5.68 18.42
CA ALA A 69 16.26 5.66 17.69
C ALA A 69 17.27 4.78 18.45
N LEU A 70 17.89 3.81 17.76
CA LEU A 70 18.89 2.95 18.36
C LEU A 70 19.96 2.50 17.35
N ASN A 71 21.12 2.12 17.87
CA ASN A 71 22.25 1.67 17.08
C ASN A 71 22.52 0.17 17.31
N LEU A 72 22.12 -0.67 16.34
CA LEU A 72 22.33 -2.13 16.40
C LEU A 72 23.80 -2.54 16.43
N LYS A 73 24.74 -1.66 16.09
CA LYS A 73 26.18 -1.97 16.14
C LYS A 73 26.73 -1.90 17.57
N LYS A 74 25.92 -1.41 18.49
CA LYS A 74 26.22 -1.33 19.92
C LYS A 74 25.43 -2.40 20.67
N ASP A 75 26.04 -3.00 21.67
CA ASP A 75 25.39 -4.07 22.42
C ASP A 75 24.15 -3.57 23.14
N GLY A 76 24.20 -2.40 23.77
CA GLY A 76 23.04 -1.77 24.42
C GLY A 76 21.87 -1.51 23.47
N GLY A 77 22.12 -1.10 22.22
CA GLY A 77 21.07 -0.89 21.24
C GLY A 77 20.43 -2.21 20.77
N ARG A 78 21.24 -3.25 20.60
CA ARG A 78 20.75 -4.61 20.28
C ARG A 78 19.93 -5.19 21.44
N ASP A 79 20.43 -5.09 22.66
CA ASP A 79 19.78 -5.65 23.86
C ASP A 79 18.46 -4.91 24.15
N LEU A 80 18.41 -3.60 23.91
CA LEU A 80 17.15 -2.84 23.96
C LEU A 80 16.11 -3.38 22.97
N LEU A 81 16.50 -3.63 21.72
CA LEU A 81 15.58 -4.20 20.73
C LEU A 81 15.13 -5.62 21.11
N LEU A 82 16.03 -6.47 21.59
CA LEU A 82 15.67 -7.80 22.10
C LEU A 82 14.68 -7.72 23.24
N LYS A 83 14.85 -6.78 24.17
CA LYS A 83 13.93 -6.59 25.29
C LYS A 83 12.54 -6.15 24.81
N LEU A 84 12.47 -5.25 23.82
CA LEU A 84 11.20 -4.88 23.18
C LEU A 84 10.51 -6.08 22.52
N LEU A 85 11.28 -6.95 21.84
CA LEU A 85 10.75 -8.12 21.15
C LEU A 85 10.26 -9.22 22.10
N GLN A 86 10.74 -9.28 23.36
CA GLN A 86 10.24 -10.21 24.35
C GLN A 86 8.77 -9.96 24.70
N GLU A 87 8.33 -8.71 24.66
CA GLU A 87 6.96 -8.31 25.01
C GLU A 87 6.08 -8.01 23.79
N ALA A 88 6.64 -8.06 22.58
CA ALA A 88 5.93 -7.73 21.37
C ALA A 88 5.00 -8.86 20.91
N ASP A 89 3.90 -8.48 20.28
CA ASP A 89 3.00 -9.38 19.56
C ASP A 89 3.42 -9.56 18.11
N VAL A 90 3.93 -8.50 17.51
CA VAL A 90 4.34 -8.45 16.11
C VAL A 90 5.71 -7.79 15.98
N PHE A 91 6.58 -8.38 15.19
CA PHE A 91 7.79 -7.75 14.68
C PHE A 91 7.70 -7.63 13.16
N LEU A 92 7.75 -6.40 12.67
CA LEU A 92 7.69 -6.07 11.24
C LEU A 92 9.05 -5.54 10.80
N GLU A 93 9.68 -6.18 9.81
CA GLU A 93 10.99 -5.77 9.31
C GLU A 93 11.04 -5.76 7.77
N GLY A 94 11.97 -5.00 7.20
CA GLY A 94 12.12 -4.84 5.75
C GLY A 94 13.59 -4.84 5.32
N PHE A 95 14.43 -5.65 5.96
CA PHE A 95 15.84 -5.75 5.62
C PHE A 95 16.11 -6.82 4.56
N ARG A 96 17.30 -6.76 3.98
CA ARG A 96 17.77 -7.85 3.10
C ARG A 96 17.91 -9.14 3.89
N PRO A 97 17.60 -10.29 3.28
CA PRO A 97 17.73 -11.59 3.93
C PRO A 97 19.09 -11.75 4.60
N GLY A 98 19.09 -12.31 5.82
CA GLY A 98 20.30 -12.52 6.61
C GLY A 98 20.91 -11.28 7.29
N TYR A 99 20.39 -10.07 7.04
CA TYR A 99 20.91 -8.87 7.70
C TYR A 99 20.74 -8.92 9.22
N LEU A 100 19.53 -9.19 9.68
CA LEU A 100 19.20 -9.23 11.11
C LEU A 100 19.81 -10.44 11.83
N ALA A 101 20.11 -11.52 11.12
CA ALA A 101 20.81 -12.70 11.68
C ALA A 101 22.19 -12.35 12.27
N ARG A 102 22.87 -11.33 11.72
CA ARG A 102 24.15 -10.84 12.23
C ARG A 102 24.08 -10.29 13.66
N TYR A 103 22.87 -9.93 14.09
CA TYR A 103 22.57 -9.34 15.39
C TYR A 103 21.77 -10.27 16.29
N GLY A 104 21.53 -11.53 15.85
CA GLY A 104 20.68 -12.48 16.57
C GLY A 104 19.21 -12.07 16.61
N LEU A 105 18.77 -11.30 15.61
CA LEU A 105 17.41 -10.75 15.46
C LEU A 105 16.62 -11.45 14.35
N ASP A 106 17.12 -12.55 13.80
CA ASP A 106 16.37 -13.40 12.85
C ASP A 106 15.26 -14.17 13.58
N TYR A 107 14.28 -14.68 12.79
CA TYR A 107 13.16 -15.41 13.37
C TYR A 107 13.57 -16.54 14.28
N ALA A 108 14.56 -17.36 13.90
CA ALA A 108 14.97 -18.53 14.68
C ALA A 108 15.56 -18.15 16.04
N SER A 109 16.23 -17.00 16.12
CA SER A 109 16.80 -16.46 17.36
C SER A 109 15.72 -15.85 18.23
N VAL A 110 14.87 -14.98 17.66
CA VAL A 110 13.82 -14.26 18.40
C VAL A 110 12.70 -15.22 18.85
N HIS A 111 12.37 -16.24 18.07
CA HIS A 111 11.36 -17.23 18.44
C HIS A 111 11.72 -18.02 19.72
N LYS A 112 12.99 -18.14 20.04
CA LYS A 112 13.44 -18.81 21.30
C LYS A 112 13.11 -17.98 22.53
N ILE A 113 13.10 -16.66 22.40
CA ILE A 113 12.83 -15.74 23.52
C ILE A 113 11.35 -15.35 23.58
N ASN A 114 10.66 -15.31 22.45
CA ASN A 114 9.22 -15.05 22.35
C ASN A 114 8.55 -15.99 21.35
N PRO A 115 8.14 -17.20 21.76
CA PRO A 115 7.48 -18.16 20.87
C PRO A 115 6.09 -17.72 20.38
N ARG A 116 5.53 -16.65 20.95
CA ARG A 116 4.23 -16.08 20.56
C ARG A 116 4.33 -14.99 19.52
N LEU A 117 5.55 -14.51 19.23
CA LEU A 117 5.77 -13.42 18.30
C LEU A 117 5.35 -13.80 16.87
N VAL A 118 4.57 -12.94 16.24
CA VAL A 118 4.35 -12.94 14.78
C VAL A 118 5.48 -12.13 14.15
N TYR A 119 6.37 -12.80 13.45
CA TYR A 119 7.54 -12.20 12.81
C TYR A 119 7.24 -12.00 11.31
N CYS A 120 7.11 -10.77 10.83
CA CYS A 120 6.80 -10.46 9.45
C CYS A 120 7.99 -9.81 8.74
N SER A 121 8.55 -10.52 7.76
CA SER A 121 9.59 -10.01 6.87
C SER A 121 8.97 -9.53 5.57
N ILE A 122 9.28 -8.31 5.13
CA ILE A 122 8.87 -7.80 3.82
C ILE A 122 10.11 -7.58 2.95
N THR A 123 10.21 -8.34 1.86
CA THR A 123 11.38 -8.33 0.97
C THR A 123 10.98 -8.07 -0.49
N GLY A 124 11.96 -7.78 -1.34
CA GLY A 124 11.70 -7.60 -2.77
C GLY A 124 11.34 -8.89 -3.50
N PHE A 125 12.09 -9.96 -3.24
CA PHE A 125 12.03 -11.23 -4.00
C PHE A 125 12.04 -12.49 -3.11
N GLY A 126 11.66 -12.37 -1.84
CA GLY A 126 11.68 -13.48 -0.87
C GLY A 126 13.05 -13.69 -0.22
N GLN A 127 13.08 -14.61 0.74
CA GLN A 127 14.23 -14.83 1.63
C GLN A 127 15.45 -15.48 0.94
N GLU A 128 15.28 -16.10 -0.21
CA GLU A 128 16.36 -16.71 -0.97
C GLU A 128 17.08 -15.73 -1.91
N SER A 129 16.60 -14.50 -2.03
CA SER A 129 17.13 -13.50 -2.95
C SER A 129 17.70 -12.28 -2.24
N HIS A 130 18.98 -12.00 -2.54
CA HIS A 130 19.65 -10.78 -2.07
C HIS A 130 19.61 -9.61 -3.07
N LYS A 131 18.84 -9.75 -4.18
CA LYS A 131 18.71 -8.69 -5.18
C LYS A 131 18.02 -7.46 -4.59
N PRO A 132 18.53 -6.26 -4.87
CA PRO A 132 17.83 -5.04 -4.51
C PRO A 132 16.56 -4.91 -5.34
N ALA A 133 15.50 -4.37 -4.73
CA ALA A 133 14.24 -4.14 -5.39
C ALA A 133 13.63 -2.81 -4.98
N HIS A 134 13.06 -2.12 -5.95
CA HIS A 134 12.04 -1.10 -5.77
C HIS A 134 10.81 -1.51 -6.56
N ASP A 135 9.68 -0.91 -6.27
CA ASP A 135 8.40 -1.23 -6.90
C ASP A 135 8.50 -1.33 -8.43
N LEU A 136 9.04 -0.31 -9.09
CA LEU A 136 9.19 -0.26 -10.54
C LEU A 136 9.91 -1.49 -11.12
N ASN A 137 10.99 -1.95 -10.45
CA ASN A 137 11.73 -3.13 -10.91
C ASN A 137 10.90 -4.40 -10.76
N VAL A 138 10.14 -4.49 -9.67
CA VAL A 138 9.30 -5.64 -9.35
C VAL A 138 8.12 -5.75 -10.31
N VAL A 139 7.37 -4.66 -10.52
CA VAL A 139 6.21 -4.67 -11.43
C VAL A 139 6.63 -4.92 -12.87
N GLY A 140 7.81 -4.45 -13.29
CA GLY A 140 8.38 -4.78 -14.58
C GLY A 140 8.65 -6.28 -14.75
N LEU A 141 9.29 -6.91 -13.76
CA LEU A 141 9.56 -8.36 -13.78
C LEU A 141 8.30 -9.21 -13.65
N ALA A 142 7.27 -8.72 -12.94
CA ALA A 142 5.99 -9.41 -12.79
C ALA A 142 5.05 -9.22 -14.00
N GLY A 143 5.47 -8.46 -15.02
CA GLY A 143 4.67 -8.20 -16.22
C GLY A 143 3.46 -7.30 -15.98
N LEU A 144 3.48 -6.46 -14.94
CA LEU A 144 2.42 -5.47 -14.66
C LEU A 144 2.57 -4.19 -15.46
N ASN A 145 3.79 -3.83 -15.90
CA ASN A 145 4.00 -2.69 -16.76
C ASN A 145 3.52 -3.01 -18.16
N ASN A 146 2.48 -2.32 -18.59
CA ASN A 146 2.01 -2.40 -19.96
C ASN A 146 2.91 -1.57 -20.87
N LEU A 147 3.07 -2.04 -22.09
CA LEU A 147 3.50 -1.19 -23.19
C LEU A 147 2.26 -0.48 -23.73
N ASP A 148 2.37 0.79 -24.03
CA ASP A 148 1.32 1.50 -24.79
C ASP A 148 1.25 1.01 -26.25
N ASP A 149 0.32 1.55 -27.02
CA ASP A 149 0.07 1.14 -28.41
C ASP A 149 1.28 1.36 -29.34
N VAL A 150 2.24 2.17 -28.92
CA VAL A 150 3.50 2.39 -29.64
C VAL A 150 4.68 1.65 -29.04
N GLY A 151 4.44 0.75 -28.09
CA GLY A 151 5.46 -0.06 -27.45
C GLY A 151 6.26 0.65 -26.36
N LYS A 152 5.81 1.82 -25.88
CA LYS A 152 6.44 2.55 -24.79
C LYS A 152 5.94 2.07 -23.44
N ALA A 153 6.86 1.75 -22.54
CA ALA A 153 6.52 1.37 -21.17
C ALA A 153 6.02 2.58 -20.38
N CYS A 154 4.87 2.40 -19.71
CA CYS A 154 4.30 3.39 -18.82
C CYS A 154 4.71 3.10 -17.38
N VAL A 155 5.08 4.16 -16.65
CA VAL A 155 5.36 4.09 -15.21
C VAL A 155 4.07 4.48 -14.48
N SER A 156 3.58 3.57 -13.62
CA SER A 156 2.44 3.88 -12.74
C SER A 156 2.89 4.86 -11.65
N GLU A 157 2.09 5.84 -11.35
CA GLU A 157 2.29 6.74 -10.20
C GLU A 157 2.06 5.98 -8.87
N VAL A 158 1.21 4.97 -8.88
CA VAL A 158 0.96 4.12 -7.72
C VAL A 158 2.00 3.00 -7.65
N GLN A 159 2.67 2.88 -6.52
CA GLN A 159 3.62 1.81 -6.23
C GLN A 159 2.87 0.52 -5.85
N VAL A 160 2.32 -0.15 -6.86
CA VAL A 160 1.33 -1.22 -6.73
C VAL A 160 1.85 -2.41 -5.92
N SER A 161 3.08 -2.87 -6.20
CA SER A 161 3.64 -4.02 -5.48
C SER A 161 3.98 -3.69 -4.03
N ALA A 162 4.42 -2.46 -3.77
CA ALA A 162 4.77 -2.00 -2.42
C ALA A 162 3.51 -1.83 -1.54
N VAL A 163 2.49 -1.13 -2.06
CA VAL A 163 1.20 -0.97 -1.35
C VAL A 163 0.54 -2.33 -1.14
N GLY A 164 0.47 -3.15 -2.19
CA GLY A 164 -0.09 -4.50 -2.12
C GLY A 164 0.62 -5.41 -1.12
N SER A 165 1.96 -5.32 -1.02
CA SER A 165 2.71 -6.07 -0.01
C SER A 165 2.43 -5.59 1.41
N GLY A 166 2.24 -4.28 1.61
CA GLY A 166 1.81 -3.74 2.90
C GLY A 166 0.44 -4.26 3.33
N LEU A 167 -0.53 -4.33 2.40
CA LEU A 167 -1.87 -4.90 2.65
C LEU A 167 -1.81 -6.41 2.89
N ASN A 168 -1.00 -7.15 2.12
CA ASN A 168 -0.80 -8.58 2.34
C ASN A 168 -0.15 -8.86 3.69
N ALA A 169 0.82 -8.04 4.11
CA ALA A 169 1.43 -8.13 5.43
C ALA A 169 0.41 -7.88 6.53
N LEU A 170 -0.42 -6.83 6.43
CA LEU A 170 -1.50 -6.57 7.38
C LEU A 170 -2.46 -7.76 7.50
N SER A 171 -2.90 -8.31 6.35
CA SER A 171 -3.81 -9.47 6.31
C SER A 171 -3.16 -10.71 6.94
N ALA A 172 -1.90 -11.00 6.58
CA ALA A 172 -1.17 -12.15 7.11
C ALA A 172 -0.91 -12.02 8.62
N ILE A 173 -0.55 -10.84 9.10
CA ILE A 173 -0.38 -10.55 10.54
C ILE A 173 -1.70 -10.78 11.26
N SER A 174 -2.82 -10.24 10.76
CA SER A 174 -4.14 -10.41 11.37
C SER A 174 -4.55 -11.89 11.46
N MET A 175 -4.35 -12.65 10.39
CA MET A 175 -4.60 -14.09 10.38
C MET A 175 -3.68 -14.86 11.35
N ALA A 176 -2.41 -14.48 11.44
CA ALA A 176 -1.46 -15.09 12.37
C ALA A 176 -1.79 -14.79 13.82
N LEU A 177 -2.22 -13.56 14.15
CA LEU A 177 -2.71 -13.19 15.48
C LEU A 177 -3.95 -14.00 15.85
N LEU A 178 -4.93 -14.11 14.96
CA LEU A 178 -6.12 -14.92 15.16
C LEU A 178 -5.79 -16.43 15.35
N ALA A 179 -4.85 -16.96 14.56
CA ALA A 179 -4.39 -18.33 14.71
C ALA A 179 -3.68 -18.55 16.05
N ARG A 180 -2.91 -17.55 16.50
CA ARG A 180 -2.19 -17.56 17.78
C ARG A 180 -3.13 -17.68 18.98
N GLU A 181 -4.32 -17.08 18.95
CA GLU A 181 -5.31 -17.20 20.02
C GLU A 181 -5.74 -18.67 20.26
N ARG A 182 -5.71 -19.50 19.21
CA ARG A 182 -6.05 -20.92 19.28
C ARG A 182 -4.85 -21.80 19.58
N THR A 183 -3.67 -21.45 19.05
CA THR A 183 -2.47 -22.31 19.09
C THR A 183 -1.50 -21.94 20.22
N GLY A 184 -1.60 -20.72 20.75
CA GLY A 184 -0.65 -20.13 21.67
C GLY A 184 0.71 -19.78 21.05
N LYS A 185 0.89 -19.97 19.74
CA LYS A 185 2.17 -19.81 19.03
C LYS A 185 2.09 -18.74 17.94
N GLY A 186 3.13 -17.91 17.86
CA GLY A 186 3.40 -17.07 16.73
C GLY A 186 3.98 -17.85 15.55
N GLN A 187 4.29 -17.14 14.46
CA GLN A 187 4.89 -17.75 13.27
C GLN A 187 5.67 -16.71 12.47
N TRP A 188 6.48 -17.19 11.52
CA TRP A 188 7.16 -16.36 10.56
C TRP A 188 6.31 -16.16 9.29
N LEU A 189 6.25 -14.93 8.84
CA LEU A 189 5.56 -14.52 7.63
C LEU A 189 6.60 -13.95 6.65
N ASP A 190 6.78 -14.56 5.49
CA ASP A 190 7.61 -14.05 4.41
C ASP A 190 6.72 -13.44 3.33
N VAL A 191 6.67 -12.13 3.31
CA VAL A 191 5.91 -11.35 2.32
C VAL A 191 6.90 -10.72 1.35
N ASN A 192 6.72 -10.95 0.04
CA ASN A 192 7.59 -10.32 -0.92
C ASN A 192 6.82 -9.60 -2.05
N LEU A 193 7.45 -8.54 -2.55
CA LEU A 193 6.84 -7.65 -3.53
C LEU A 193 6.55 -8.38 -4.84
N TYR A 194 7.46 -9.27 -5.28
CA TYR A 194 7.33 -9.96 -6.57
C TYR A 194 6.15 -10.95 -6.57
N ALA A 195 6.04 -11.78 -5.54
CA ALA A 195 4.93 -12.72 -5.44
C ALA A 195 3.60 -11.97 -5.29
N THR A 196 3.58 -10.87 -4.54
CA THR A 196 2.42 -9.98 -4.43
C THR A 196 2.03 -9.43 -5.80
N ALA A 197 2.97 -8.83 -6.54
CA ALA A 197 2.72 -8.28 -7.86
C ALA A 197 2.21 -9.34 -8.85
N LEU A 198 2.81 -10.53 -8.83
CA LEU A 198 2.40 -11.63 -9.70
C LEU A 198 1.00 -12.14 -9.33
N SER A 199 0.67 -12.25 -8.05
CA SER A 199 -0.66 -12.70 -7.59
C SER A 199 -1.78 -11.73 -7.98
N MET A 200 -1.50 -10.44 -8.12
CA MET A 200 -2.47 -9.45 -8.59
C MET A 200 -2.86 -9.66 -10.07
N GLN A 201 -2.10 -10.42 -10.82
CA GLN A 201 -2.39 -10.75 -12.22
C GLN A 201 -3.28 -11.98 -12.40
N VAL A 202 -4.05 -12.37 -11.39
CA VAL A 202 -4.87 -13.60 -11.40
C VAL A 202 -5.73 -13.73 -12.67
N THR A 203 -6.39 -12.66 -13.11
CA THR A 203 -7.23 -12.67 -14.32
C THR A 203 -6.41 -12.79 -15.60
N GLY A 204 -5.31 -12.03 -15.71
CA GLY A 204 -4.41 -12.09 -16.86
C GLY A 204 -3.72 -13.46 -17.01
N ILE A 205 -3.28 -14.03 -15.88
CA ILE A 205 -2.69 -15.38 -15.84
C ILE A 205 -3.73 -16.44 -16.26
N SER A 206 -4.96 -16.35 -15.74
CA SER A 206 -6.04 -17.27 -16.11
C SER A 206 -6.34 -17.22 -17.59
N ALA A 207 -6.45 -16.02 -18.17
CA ALA A 207 -6.66 -15.84 -19.59
C ALA A 207 -5.50 -16.42 -20.43
N LEU A 208 -4.24 -16.14 -20.02
CA LEU A 208 -3.06 -16.67 -20.70
C LEU A 208 -3.02 -18.21 -20.71
N TRP A 209 -3.34 -18.84 -19.58
CA TRP A 209 -3.38 -20.30 -19.49
C TRP A 209 -4.51 -20.89 -20.31
N GLY A 210 -5.72 -20.30 -20.24
CA GLY A 210 -6.86 -20.73 -21.07
C GLY A 210 -6.54 -20.67 -22.57
N CYS A 211 -5.98 -19.56 -23.03
CA CYS A 211 -5.60 -19.43 -24.44
C CYS A 211 -4.51 -20.42 -24.88
N ARG A 212 -3.57 -20.76 -24.00
CA ARG A 212 -2.56 -21.79 -24.29
C ARG A 212 -3.17 -23.20 -24.41
N GLU A 213 -4.21 -23.49 -23.64
CA GLU A 213 -4.90 -24.78 -23.66
C GLU A 213 -5.82 -24.89 -24.86
N THR A 214 -6.61 -23.86 -25.18
CA THR A 214 -7.61 -23.87 -26.25
C THR A 214 -7.02 -23.56 -27.64
N GLY A 215 -5.81 -22.97 -27.69
CA GLY A 215 -5.23 -22.48 -28.94
C GLY A 215 -5.82 -21.13 -29.40
N GLU A 216 -6.69 -20.53 -28.60
CA GLU A 216 -7.26 -19.21 -28.88
C GLU A 216 -6.21 -18.10 -28.66
N LYS A 217 -6.40 -16.98 -29.31
CA LYS A 217 -5.57 -15.80 -29.04
C LYS A 217 -5.99 -15.17 -27.73
N PRO A 218 -5.05 -14.66 -26.92
CA PRO A 218 -5.40 -13.90 -25.73
C PRO A 218 -6.33 -12.75 -26.10
N PHE A 219 -7.47 -12.70 -25.43
CA PHE A 219 -8.31 -11.53 -25.47
C PHE A 219 -7.51 -10.33 -24.95
N GLY A 220 -7.43 -9.27 -25.72
CA GLY A 220 -6.72 -8.06 -25.30
C GLY A 220 -7.28 -7.55 -23.95
N ARG A 221 -6.44 -7.00 -23.11
CA ARG A 221 -6.89 -6.36 -21.84
C ARG A 221 -7.84 -5.20 -22.08
N ILE A 222 -7.87 -4.70 -23.31
CA ILE A 222 -8.58 -3.51 -23.77
C ILE A 222 -9.56 -3.98 -24.82
N ALA A 223 -10.86 -3.77 -24.60
CA ALA A 223 -11.93 -4.00 -25.55
C ALA A 223 -12.63 -2.69 -25.85
N HIS A 224 -13.28 -2.59 -27.01
CA HIS A 224 -14.03 -1.38 -27.36
C HIS A 224 -15.08 -0.98 -26.31
N TYR A 225 -15.58 -1.91 -25.52
CA TYR A 225 -16.51 -1.69 -24.42
C TYR A 225 -15.82 -1.63 -23.04
N TYR A 226 -14.48 -1.78 -22.99
CA TYR A 226 -13.68 -1.67 -21.77
C TYR A 226 -12.34 -0.96 -22.07
N ASN A 227 -12.37 0.37 -22.13
CA ASN A 227 -11.24 1.17 -22.58
C ASN A 227 -11.31 2.62 -22.05
N ILE A 228 -10.26 3.38 -22.35
CA ILE A 228 -10.16 4.81 -22.08
C ILE A 228 -10.14 5.53 -23.42
N TYR A 229 -11.05 6.52 -23.59
CA TYR A 229 -11.19 7.26 -24.83
C TYR A 229 -11.00 8.75 -24.64
N ARG A 230 -10.35 9.38 -25.63
CA ARG A 230 -10.07 10.81 -25.62
C ARG A 230 -11.26 11.62 -26.12
N THR A 231 -11.61 12.67 -25.39
CA THR A 231 -12.68 13.63 -25.74
C THR A 231 -12.18 14.79 -26.57
N ALA A 232 -13.09 15.61 -27.13
CA ALA A 232 -12.79 16.73 -28.02
C ALA A 232 -11.84 17.78 -27.40
N ASP A 233 -11.93 17.98 -26.08
CA ASP A 233 -11.10 18.90 -25.31
C ASP A 233 -9.77 18.30 -24.84
N GLY A 234 -9.45 17.08 -25.29
CA GLY A 234 -8.20 16.40 -24.96
C GLY A 234 -8.19 15.71 -23.59
N ARG A 235 -9.30 15.73 -22.86
CA ARG A 235 -9.50 14.94 -21.64
C ARG A 235 -9.88 13.51 -21.99
N TYR A 236 -10.27 12.70 -21.01
CA TYR A 236 -10.55 11.28 -21.23
C TYR A 236 -11.80 10.82 -20.45
N LEU A 237 -12.48 9.82 -21.03
CA LEU A 237 -13.52 9.03 -20.36
C LEU A 237 -13.07 7.57 -20.26
N THR A 238 -13.37 6.94 -19.13
CA THR A 238 -13.34 5.49 -19.00
C THR A 238 -14.68 4.92 -19.46
N VAL A 239 -14.63 3.84 -20.21
CA VAL A 239 -15.81 3.06 -20.62
C VAL A 239 -15.62 1.66 -20.09
N GLY A 240 -16.48 1.22 -19.17
CA GLY A 240 -16.42 -0.11 -18.52
C GLY A 240 -17.73 -0.86 -18.65
N THR A 241 -18.33 -0.87 -19.84
CA THR A 241 -19.67 -1.37 -20.11
C THR A 241 -19.69 -2.86 -20.41
N ILE A 242 -19.19 -3.69 -19.48
CA ILE A 242 -19.06 -5.13 -19.62
C ILE A 242 -20.42 -5.82 -19.74
N GLU A 243 -21.38 -5.44 -18.89
CA GLU A 243 -22.71 -6.02 -18.91
C GLU A 243 -23.51 -5.54 -20.13
N PRO A 244 -24.24 -6.41 -20.84
CA PRO A 244 -24.98 -6.05 -22.06
C PRO A 244 -25.94 -4.87 -21.87
N LYS A 245 -26.57 -4.75 -20.72
CA LYS A 245 -27.47 -3.62 -20.40
C LYS A 245 -26.76 -2.27 -20.38
N PHE A 246 -25.50 -2.22 -19.91
CA PHE A 246 -24.71 -0.99 -19.90
C PHE A 246 -24.12 -0.70 -21.27
N TRP A 247 -23.73 -1.75 -22.00
CA TRP A 247 -23.29 -1.61 -23.39
C TRP A 247 -24.39 -1.05 -24.28
N GLN A 248 -25.63 -1.58 -24.20
CA GLN A 248 -26.77 -1.07 -24.93
C GLN A 248 -27.00 0.42 -24.65
N ARG A 249 -27.08 0.81 -23.36
CA ARG A 249 -27.24 2.21 -22.98
C ARG A 249 -26.10 3.09 -23.48
N PHE A 250 -24.89 2.58 -23.49
CA PHE A 250 -23.74 3.30 -24.02
C PHE A 250 -23.83 3.48 -25.53
N CYS A 251 -24.25 2.45 -26.28
CA CYS A 251 -24.50 2.56 -27.72
C CYS A 251 -25.55 3.64 -28.05
N ASP A 252 -26.61 3.71 -27.27
CA ASP A 252 -27.63 4.76 -27.39
C ASP A 252 -27.03 6.15 -27.09
N LEU A 253 -26.26 6.27 -26.02
CA LEU A 253 -25.59 7.51 -25.60
C LEU A 253 -24.66 8.08 -26.69
N ILE A 254 -23.91 7.23 -27.36
CA ILE A 254 -23.00 7.64 -28.45
C ILE A 254 -23.67 7.69 -29.82
N GLU A 255 -24.99 7.51 -29.88
CA GLU A 255 -25.78 7.51 -31.10
C GLU A 255 -25.33 6.47 -32.13
N CYS A 256 -25.10 5.22 -31.65
CA CYS A 256 -24.66 4.09 -32.45
C CYS A 256 -25.35 2.78 -32.03
N PRO A 257 -26.70 2.68 -32.12
CA PRO A 257 -27.43 1.51 -31.63
C PRO A 257 -27.07 0.22 -32.38
N GLU A 258 -26.52 0.32 -33.59
CA GLU A 258 -26.04 -0.83 -34.37
C GLU A 258 -24.89 -1.57 -33.70
N LEU A 259 -24.14 -0.91 -32.79
CA LEU A 259 -23.05 -1.54 -32.04
C LEU A 259 -23.55 -2.49 -30.97
N GLU A 260 -24.81 -2.41 -30.54
CA GLU A 260 -25.38 -3.26 -29.48
C GLU A 260 -25.08 -4.74 -29.73
N LYS A 261 -25.28 -5.22 -30.96
CA LYS A 261 -25.08 -6.61 -31.36
C LYS A 261 -23.62 -7.00 -31.57
N ARG A 262 -22.70 -6.04 -31.50
CA ARG A 262 -21.28 -6.23 -31.78
C ARG A 262 -20.40 -6.20 -30.52
N GLN A 263 -20.99 -6.26 -29.32
CA GLN A 263 -20.24 -6.21 -28.06
C GLN A 263 -19.10 -7.25 -27.99
N TYR A 264 -19.31 -8.44 -28.53
CA TYR A 264 -18.33 -9.54 -28.49
C TYR A 264 -17.77 -9.87 -29.88
N ASP A 265 -17.77 -8.89 -30.79
CA ASP A 265 -17.20 -9.02 -32.14
C ASP A 265 -15.67 -8.73 -32.12
N PHE A 266 -14.94 -9.62 -31.46
CA PHE A 266 -13.49 -9.51 -31.32
C PHE A 266 -12.71 -9.64 -32.62
N ALA A 267 -13.33 -10.14 -33.68
CA ALA A 267 -12.70 -10.21 -34.98
C ALA A 267 -12.49 -8.82 -35.62
N HIS A 268 -13.28 -7.83 -35.21
CA HIS A 268 -13.22 -6.45 -35.70
C HIS A 268 -12.89 -5.43 -34.60
N GLU A 269 -12.16 -5.86 -33.59
CA GLU A 269 -11.90 -5.08 -32.37
C GLU A 269 -11.28 -3.70 -32.67
N GLU A 270 -10.27 -3.65 -33.54
CA GLU A 270 -9.61 -2.39 -33.90
C GLU A 270 -10.56 -1.40 -34.58
N GLU A 271 -11.41 -1.89 -35.51
CA GLU A 271 -12.44 -1.08 -36.17
C GLU A 271 -13.42 -0.51 -35.14
N LEU A 272 -13.88 -1.36 -34.21
CA LEU A 272 -14.84 -0.97 -33.17
C LEU A 272 -14.25 0.04 -32.20
N GLN A 273 -13.00 -0.12 -31.79
CA GLN A 273 -12.31 0.86 -30.96
C GLN A 273 -12.18 2.21 -31.66
N GLN A 274 -11.82 2.24 -32.94
CA GLN A 274 -11.72 3.46 -33.73
C GLN A 274 -13.08 4.15 -33.87
N LEU A 275 -14.15 3.37 -34.09
CA LEU A 275 -15.50 3.91 -34.20
C LEU A 275 -15.97 4.55 -32.88
N VAL A 276 -15.80 3.87 -31.76
CA VAL A 276 -16.12 4.41 -30.43
C VAL A 276 -15.27 5.64 -30.12
N ALA A 277 -13.98 5.59 -30.43
CA ALA A 277 -13.07 6.73 -30.25
C ALA A 277 -13.52 7.96 -31.04
N ALA A 278 -13.91 7.79 -32.31
CA ALA A 278 -14.43 8.88 -33.15
C ALA A 278 -15.71 9.49 -32.58
N LYS A 279 -16.61 8.67 -32.06
CA LYS A 279 -17.85 9.13 -31.41
C LYS A 279 -17.57 9.93 -30.14
N ILE A 280 -16.71 9.44 -29.27
CA ILE A 280 -16.35 10.12 -28.02
C ILE A 280 -15.59 11.43 -28.28
N ALA A 281 -14.73 11.46 -29.28
CA ALA A 281 -14.02 12.67 -29.69
C ALA A 281 -14.92 13.80 -30.24
N ALA A 282 -16.20 13.56 -30.51
CA ALA A 282 -17.12 14.56 -31.01
C ALA A 282 -17.60 15.57 -29.96
N LYS A 283 -17.47 15.27 -28.67
CA LYS A 283 -17.93 16.16 -27.59
C LYS A 283 -16.82 16.31 -26.53
N THR A 284 -16.89 17.39 -25.74
CA THR A 284 -15.99 17.59 -24.58
C THR A 284 -16.35 16.63 -23.44
N GLN A 285 -15.43 16.43 -22.50
CA GLN A 285 -15.68 15.61 -21.33
C GLN A 285 -16.93 16.11 -20.57
N GLN A 286 -17.04 17.43 -20.35
CA GLN A 286 -18.18 17.98 -19.64
C GLN A 286 -19.51 17.76 -20.39
N GLN A 287 -19.52 17.90 -21.72
CA GLN A 287 -20.73 17.63 -22.51
C GLN A 287 -21.18 16.16 -22.38
N TRP A 288 -20.23 15.22 -22.31
CA TRP A 288 -20.54 13.82 -22.03
C TRP A 288 -21.09 13.63 -20.63
N LEU A 289 -20.51 14.26 -19.62
CA LEU A 289 -20.98 14.17 -18.24
C LEU A 289 -22.39 14.74 -18.08
N ASP A 290 -22.71 15.85 -18.75
CA ASP A 290 -24.05 16.43 -18.77
C ASP A 290 -25.08 15.48 -19.40
N LEU A 291 -24.71 14.75 -20.46
CA LEU A 291 -25.57 13.75 -21.10
C LEU A 291 -25.77 12.50 -20.24
N ILE A 292 -24.70 12.05 -19.55
CA ILE A 292 -24.76 10.91 -18.63
C ILE A 292 -25.65 11.28 -17.44
N GLY A 293 -25.51 12.48 -16.90
CA GLY A 293 -26.29 12.96 -15.75
C GLY A 293 -26.16 12.00 -14.56
N GLY A 294 -27.30 11.74 -13.88
CA GLY A 294 -27.36 10.75 -12.80
C GLY A 294 -27.71 9.34 -13.26
N ALA A 295 -27.64 9.03 -14.55
CA ALA A 295 -28.01 7.72 -15.07
C ALA A 295 -26.91 6.68 -14.81
N GLU A 296 -27.33 5.43 -14.63
CA GLU A 296 -26.42 4.29 -14.43
C GLU A 296 -25.72 3.91 -15.74
N PHE A 297 -24.61 4.55 -16.00
CA PHE A 297 -23.62 4.15 -17.01
C PHE A 297 -22.33 3.73 -16.32
N CYS A 298 -21.65 2.74 -16.83
CA CYS A 298 -20.27 2.46 -16.43
C CYS A 298 -19.30 3.32 -17.26
N VAL A 299 -19.54 4.62 -17.29
CA VAL A 299 -18.72 5.63 -17.98
C VAL A 299 -18.44 6.77 -17.00
N THR A 300 -17.15 7.07 -16.77
CA THR A 300 -16.72 8.11 -15.83
C THR A 300 -15.58 8.94 -16.41
N PRO A 301 -15.36 10.17 -15.91
CA PRO A 301 -14.20 10.95 -16.32
C PRO A 301 -12.90 10.31 -15.78
N VAL A 302 -11.80 10.51 -16.49
CA VAL A 302 -10.46 10.36 -15.93
C VAL A 302 -10.12 11.68 -15.22
N CYS A 303 -10.02 11.65 -13.91
CA CYS A 303 -9.71 12.79 -13.07
C CYS A 303 -8.20 12.90 -12.79
N SER A 304 -7.72 14.11 -12.57
CA SER A 304 -6.44 14.33 -11.89
C SER A 304 -6.57 13.96 -10.40
N LEU A 305 -5.44 13.82 -9.70
CA LEU A 305 -5.46 13.55 -8.26
C LEU A 305 -6.16 14.69 -7.48
N GLU A 306 -5.96 15.95 -7.88
CA GLU A 306 -6.61 17.11 -7.29
C GLU A 306 -8.12 17.06 -7.47
N GLU A 307 -8.60 16.81 -8.71
CA GLU A 307 -10.03 16.66 -9.00
C GLU A 307 -10.66 15.49 -8.23
N ALA A 308 -9.92 14.38 -8.06
CA ALA A 308 -10.41 13.24 -7.29
C ALA A 308 -10.53 13.58 -5.80
N LEU A 309 -9.56 14.32 -5.23
CA LEU A 309 -9.61 14.76 -3.82
C LEU A 309 -10.75 15.74 -3.56
N ASP A 310 -11.07 16.61 -4.51
CA ASP A 310 -12.14 17.62 -4.41
C ASP A 310 -13.52 17.07 -4.81
N SER A 311 -13.62 15.79 -5.17
CA SER A 311 -14.86 15.19 -5.65
C SER A 311 -15.89 14.95 -4.53
N GLU A 312 -17.17 14.96 -4.93
CA GLU A 312 -18.30 14.62 -4.05
C GLU A 312 -18.16 13.20 -3.45
N LEU A 313 -17.64 12.24 -4.24
CA LEU A 313 -17.38 10.87 -3.79
C LEU A 313 -16.34 10.84 -2.68
N THR A 314 -15.25 11.58 -2.80
CA THR A 314 -14.23 11.69 -1.74
C THR A 314 -14.80 12.32 -0.48
N ALA A 315 -15.64 13.34 -0.62
CA ALA A 315 -16.34 13.95 0.52
C ALA A 315 -17.30 12.96 1.20
N GLN A 316 -18.08 12.19 0.44
CA GLN A 316 -19.02 11.18 0.95
C GLN A 316 -18.29 10.01 1.66
N GLU A 317 -17.10 9.64 1.18
CA GLU A 317 -16.30 8.59 1.81
C GLU A 317 -15.69 9.01 3.15
N HIS A 318 -15.61 10.32 3.45
CA HIS A 318 -14.97 10.86 4.65
C HIS A 318 -13.54 10.36 4.85
N ILE A 319 -12.85 10.05 3.74
CA ILE A 319 -11.52 9.47 3.79
C ILE A 319 -10.43 10.50 4.07
N LEU A 320 -10.70 11.78 3.77
CA LEU A 320 -9.80 12.86 4.11
C LEU A 320 -10.02 13.27 5.57
N GLN A 321 -8.94 13.28 6.33
CA GLN A 321 -8.95 13.61 7.76
C GLN A 321 -7.94 14.71 8.04
N GLU A 322 -8.26 15.57 9.00
CA GLU A 322 -7.34 16.58 9.52
C GLU A 322 -7.04 16.30 11.00
N ALA A 323 -5.81 16.52 11.39
CA ALA A 323 -5.41 16.45 12.79
C ALA A 323 -4.54 17.67 13.15
N ASP A 324 -4.81 18.24 14.30
CA ASP A 324 -3.97 19.28 14.88
C ASP A 324 -2.69 18.68 15.48
N SER A 325 -1.57 19.36 15.33
CA SER A 325 -0.28 18.95 15.86
C SER A 325 0.59 20.15 16.22
N ASP A 326 1.74 19.89 16.86
CA ASP A 326 2.79 20.88 17.09
C ASP A 326 3.43 21.42 15.79
N LEU A 327 3.12 20.81 14.65
CA LEU A 327 3.51 21.25 13.31
C LEU A 327 2.40 22.01 12.57
N GLY A 328 1.30 22.32 13.26
CA GLY A 328 0.07 22.86 12.69
C GLY A 328 -0.88 21.77 12.21
N LYS A 329 -1.90 22.15 11.43
CA LYS A 329 -2.84 21.19 10.82
C LYS A 329 -2.13 20.32 9.79
N LEU A 330 -2.36 19.03 9.88
CA LEU A 330 -1.89 18.01 8.96
C LEU A 330 -3.08 17.31 8.32
N GLN A 331 -3.00 17.11 7.02
CA GLN A 331 -3.99 16.37 6.26
C GLN A 331 -3.53 14.94 6.03
N TYR A 332 -4.46 14.00 6.10
CA TYR A 332 -4.21 12.58 5.96
C TYR A 332 -5.29 11.90 5.12
N ILE A 333 -4.92 10.80 4.47
CA ILE A 333 -5.88 9.83 3.99
C ILE A 333 -6.10 8.82 5.11
N GLY A 334 -7.35 8.70 5.58
CA GLY A 334 -7.76 7.73 6.58
C GLY A 334 -7.83 6.30 6.07
N GLY A 335 -8.23 5.38 6.92
CA GLY A 335 -8.44 3.99 6.54
C GLY A 335 -9.62 3.85 5.56
N PRO A 336 -9.48 3.06 4.48
CA PRO A 336 -10.54 2.94 3.47
C PRO A 336 -11.69 2.01 3.88
N VAL A 337 -11.54 1.29 4.99
CA VAL A 337 -12.54 0.35 5.49
C VAL A 337 -13.35 1.01 6.62
N LYS A 338 -14.66 0.97 6.48
CA LYS A 338 -15.62 1.45 7.50
C LYS A 338 -16.10 0.25 8.32
N PHE A 339 -15.88 0.29 9.62
CA PHE A 339 -16.41 -0.71 10.56
C PHE A 339 -17.66 -0.17 11.24
N SER A 340 -18.62 -1.05 11.55
CA SER A 340 -19.88 -0.65 12.20
C SER A 340 -19.71 -0.20 13.65
N GLU A 341 -18.72 -0.78 14.36
CA GLU A 341 -18.49 -0.55 15.78
C GLU A 341 -17.29 0.36 16.05
N ASP A 342 -16.20 0.14 15.29
CA ASP A 342 -14.93 0.83 15.48
C ASP A 342 -14.45 1.43 14.16
N ALA A 343 -13.83 2.59 14.23
CA ALA A 343 -13.23 3.24 13.07
C ALA A 343 -11.72 3.35 13.22
N SER A 344 -11.02 3.37 12.09
CA SER A 344 -9.62 3.80 12.08
C SER A 344 -9.53 5.26 12.53
N THR A 345 -8.59 5.58 13.43
CA THR A 345 -8.44 6.93 13.96
C THR A 345 -6.99 7.40 13.91
N ILE A 346 -6.82 8.68 13.57
CA ILE A 346 -5.52 9.34 13.65
C ILE A 346 -5.43 10.00 15.02
N ARG A 347 -4.64 9.39 15.92
CA ARG A 347 -4.49 9.81 17.32
C ARG A 347 -3.30 10.71 17.52
N MET A 348 -2.24 10.49 16.74
CA MET A 348 -1.02 11.28 16.82
C MET A 348 -0.31 11.36 15.46
N ARG A 349 0.42 12.45 15.23
CA ARG A 349 1.29 12.59 14.07
C ARG A 349 2.45 11.60 14.10
N ALA A 350 3.14 11.48 12.97
CA ALA A 350 4.40 10.73 12.92
C ALA A 350 5.44 11.31 13.90
N PRO A 351 6.24 10.47 14.57
CA PRO A 351 7.22 10.91 15.56
C PRO A 351 8.42 11.59 14.92
N LYS A 352 9.02 12.53 15.63
CA LYS A 352 10.39 12.97 15.37
C LYS A 352 11.35 11.80 15.62
N LEU A 353 12.57 11.89 15.11
CA LEU A 353 13.57 10.85 15.32
C LEU A 353 13.85 10.67 16.82
N GLY A 354 13.64 9.45 17.33
CA GLY A 354 13.86 9.11 18.73
C GLY A 354 12.94 9.80 19.73
N GLU A 355 11.84 10.42 19.30
CA GLU A 355 10.97 11.25 20.13
C GLU A 355 10.51 10.54 21.41
N HIS A 356 10.29 9.24 21.36
CA HIS A 356 9.78 8.46 22.49
C HIS A 356 10.81 7.49 23.08
N THR A 357 12.10 7.66 22.73
CA THR A 357 13.15 6.72 23.20
C THR A 357 13.22 6.66 24.73
N LEU A 358 13.21 7.83 25.38
CA LEU A 358 13.32 7.91 26.84
C LEU A 358 12.07 7.32 27.54
N ASP A 359 10.89 7.67 27.06
CA ASP A 359 9.63 7.17 27.63
C ASP A 359 9.57 5.63 27.55
N ILE A 360 9.95 5.06 26.39
CA ILE A 360 9.96 3.62 26.17
C ILE A 360 11.02 2.92 27.04
N LEU A 361 12.19 3.50 27.24
CA LEU A 361 13.19 2.99 28.16
C LEU A 361 12.67 2.94 29.60
N GLN A 362 11.99 3.99 30.05
CA GLN A 362 11.38 4.03 31.38
C GLN A 362 10.25 2.99 31.53
N GLU A 363 9.40 2.83 30.50
CA GLU A 363 8.37 1.76 30.45
C GLU A 363 8.99 0.35 30.60
N LEU A 364 10.20 0.15 30.01
CA LEU A 364 10.97 -1.09 30.12
C LEU A 364 11.73 -1.23 31.44
N GLY A 365 11.62 -0.25 32.35
CA GLY A 365 12.23 -0.26 33.69
C GLY A 365 13.70 0.12 33.75
N TYR A 366 14.24 0.82 32.72
CA TYR A 366 15.58 1.38 32.79
C TYR A 366 15.59 2.59 33.72
N ASN A 367 16.60 2.66 34.58
CA ASN A 367 16.84 3.83 35.44
C ASN A 367 17.76 4.86 34.74
N ASP A 368 17.87 6.05 35.30
CA ASP A 368 18.62 7.18 34.71
C ASP A 368 20.11 6.84 34.47
N ASN A 369 20.73 6.02 35.32
CA ASN A 369 22.13 5.61 35.16
C ASN A 369 22.29 4.67 33.95
N GLU A 370 21.36 3.73 33.77
CA GLU A 370 21.36 2.80 32.64
C GLU A 370 21.08 3.55 31.33
N ILE A 371 20.16 4.53 31.34
CA ILE A 371 19.88 5.41 30.19
C ILE A 371 21.12 6.22 29.83
N SER A 372 21.80 6.79 30.84
CA SER A 372 23.04 7.55 30.62
C SER A 372 24.14 6.67 30.03
N ALA A 373 24.28 5.43 30.47
CA ALA A 373 25.25 4.48 29.92
C ALA A 373 24.96 4.14 28.45
N LEU A 374 23.68 3.97 28.06
CA LEU A 374 23.29 3.77 26.67
C LEU A 374 23.64 4.96 25.76
N HIS A 375 23.49 6.19 26.28
CA HIS A 375 23.91 7.41 25.57
C HIS A 375 25.43 7.48 25.42
N GLU A 376 26.19 7.22 26.50
CA GLU A 376 27.64 7.22 26.47
C GLU A 376 28.23 6.17 25.52
N GLU A 377 27.58 5.01 25.45
CA GLU A 377 27.92 3.96 24.50
C GLU A 377 27.62 4.36 23.04
N GLY A 378 26.69 5.29 22.82
CA GLY A 378 26.15 5.64 21.51
C GLY A 378 25.17 4.57 20.99
N ALA A 379 24.44 3.94 21.90
CA ALA A 379 23.41 2.94 21.61
C ALA A 379 22.05 3.58 21.30
N ILE A 380 21.79 4.76 21.87
CA ILE A 380 20.60 5.57 21.66
C ILE A 380 20.97 7.03 21.42
#